data_984d42da9bfc3f6ddcd92f41328d0d6d
#
_entry.id   984d42da9bfc3f6ddcd92f41328d0d6d
#
_cell.length_a   1.000
_cell.length_b   1.000
_cell.length_c   1.000
_cell.angle_alpha   90.00
_cell.angle_beta   90.00
_cell.angle_gamma   90.00
#
_symmetry.space_group_name_H-M   'P 1'
#
loop_
_entity.id
_entity.type
_entity.pdbx_description
1 polymer ?
#
loop_
_entity_poly.entity_id
_entity_poly.type
_entity_poly.pdbx_seq_one_letter_code
_entity_poly.pdbx_strand_id
1 'polypeptide(L)'
;MGRYAEVIRKTGETDIVVKLDLDGSGACDISTGVPFFDHMLNAFGRHGLFDLTVHAVGDVEVDAHHTVEDTGIVLGEAFCQALGDKAGITRFADAAIAMDETLVMAAVDISGRGQAYCELPVPTERVGSFDTELAVEFFYAFARDAKLTLHVRELAGGNSHHIIEAAFKAVGRTMRHACELDPRVQGIPSTKGSL
;
A
#
# COMPACT_ATOMS: atom_id res chain seq x y z
N MET A 1 -12.08 -17.79 -10.03
CA MET A 1 -12.57 -16.44 -9.67
C MET A 1 -11.35 -15.53 -9.68
N GLY A 2 -11.45 -14.31 -10.23
CA GLY A 2 -10.34 -13.34 -10.16
C GLY A 2 -10.05 -12.95 -8.72
N ARG A 3 -8.81 -12.53 -8.43
CA ARG A 3 -8.40 -12.05 -7.11
C ARG A 3 -8.79 -10.58 -6.97
N TYR A 4 -10.09 -10.34 -6.86
CA TYR A 4 -10.74 -9.04 -6.82
C TYR A 4 -11.47 -8.85 -5.49
N ALA A 5 -11.44 -7.61 -4.99
CA ALA A 5 -12.23 -7.19 -3.83
C ALA A 5 -12.82 -5.79 -4.05
N GLU A 6 -13.99 -5.55 -3.44
CA GLU A 6 -14.58 -4.23 -3.29
C GLU A 6 -14.91 -4.03 -1.81
N VAL A 7 -14.36 -2.99 -1.21
CA VAL A 7 -14.57 -2.64 0.20
C VAL A 7 -15.10 -1.23 0.30
N ILE A 8 -16.15 -1.07 1.09
CA ILE A 8 -16.78 0.22 1.38
C ILE A 8 -16.74 0.43 2.90
N ARG A 9 -16.23 1.58 3.33
CA ARG A 9 -16.21 1.97 4.74
C ARG A 9 -16.74 3.39 4.87
N LYS A 10 -17.73 3.55 5.75
CA LYS A 10 -18.31 4.85 6.08
C LYS A 10 -18.30 5.07 7.58
N THR A 11 -17.75 6.20 7.99
CA THR A 11 -17.71 6.69 9.38
C THR A 11 -18.37 8.05 9.50
N GLY A 12 -18.21 8.73 10.62
CA GLY A 12 -18.58 10.14 10.77
C GLY A 12 -17.59 11.10 10.09
N GLU A 13 -16.39 10.62 9.78
CA GLU A 13 -15.27 11.43 9.29
C GLU A 13 -14.97 11.16 7.81
N THR A 14 -15.19 9.92 7.33
CA THR A 14 -14.83 9.49 5.98
C THR A 14 -15.91 8.62 5.33
N ASP A 15 -15.97 8.65 3.99
CA ASP A 15 -16.76 7.75 3.14
C ASP A 15 -15.84 7.26 2.01
N ILE A 16 -15.45 5.97 2.05
CA ILE A 16 -14.37 5.44 1.20
C ILE A 16 -14.82 4.18 0.49
N VAL A 17 -14.54 4.12 -0.81
CA VAL A 17 -14.73 2.93 -1.65
C VAL A 17 -13.37 2.57 -2.27
N VAL A 18 -12.96 1.32 -2.08
CA VAL A 18 -11.78 0.74 -2.75
C VAL A 18 -12.22 -0.46 -3.56
N LYS A 19 -11.80 -0.51 -4.84
CA LYS A 19 -11.88 -1.71 -5.70
C LYS A 19 -10.46 -2.09 -6.10
N LEU A 20 -10.14 -3.35 -5.96
CA LEU A 20 -8.80 -3.88 -6.20
C LEU A 20 -8.86 -5.17 -7.00
N ASP A 21 -8.15 -5.22 -8.12
CA ASP A 21 -7.83 -6.46 -8.82
C ASP A 21 -6.31 -6.69 -8.75
N LEU A 22 -5.91 -7.79 -8.10
CA LEU A 22 -4.49 -8.17 -7.95
C LEU A 22 -3.87 -8.61 -9.28
N ASP A 23 -4.69 -9.09 -10.23
CA ASP A 23 -4.27 -9.59 -11.53
C ASP A 23 -4.48 -8.54 -12.65
N GLY A 24 -4.51 -7.26 -12.28
CA GLY A 24 -4.77 -6.13 -13.16
C GLY A 24 -3.60 -5.75 -14.07
N SER A 25 -3.72 -4.59 -14.68
CA SER A 25 -2.76 -4.00 -15.63
C SER A 25 -2.11 -2.70 -15.13
N GLY A 26 -2.50 -2.25 -13.93
CA GLY A 26 -2.10 -0.97 -13.35
C GLY A 26 -3.01 0.18 -13.77
N ALA A 27 -4.27 -0.10 -14.12
CA ALA A 27 -5.27 0.93 -14.36
C ALA A 27 -5.71 1.52 -13.02
N CYS A 28 -5.61 2.84 -12.87
CA CYS A 28 -5.95 3.53 -11.62
C CYS A 28 -7.01 4.60 -11.84
N ASP A 29 -8.00 4.64 -10.92
CA ASP A 29 -9.02 5.67 -10.81
C ASP A 29 -9.06 6.15 -9.35
N ILE A 30 -8.33 7.25 -9.07
CA ILE A 30 -8.03 7.70 -7.71
C ILE A 30 -8.57 9.13 -7.49
N SER A 31 -9.33 9.31 -6.42
CA SER A 31 -9.84 10.61 -5.97
C SER A 31 -10.06 10.59 -4.47
N THR A 32 -9.16 11.20 -3.70
CA THR A 32 -9.24 11.28 -2.24
C THR A 32 -9.46 12.70 -1.71
N GLY A 33 -9.40 13.70 -2.60
CA GLY A 33 -9.41 15.10 -2.19
C GLY A 33 -8.03 15.61 -1.71
N VAL A 34 -7.00 14.75 -1.67
CA VAL A 34 -5.63 15.06 -1.27
C VAL A 34 -4.69 14.81 -2.46
N PRO A 35 -4.37 15.83 -3.29
CA PRO A 35 -3.75 15.63 -4.60
C PRO A 35 -2.40 14.91 -4.58
N PHE A 36 -1.56 15.17 -3.57
CA PHE A 36 -0.29 14.47 -3.44
C PHE A 36 -0.50 12.99 -3.09
N PHE A 37 -1.47 12.68 -2.23
CA PHE A 37 -1.81 11.31 -1.89
C PHE A 37 -2.42 10.56 -3.08
N ASP A 38 -3.27 11.23 -3.88
CA ASP A 38 -3.78 10.67 -5.14
C ASP A 38 -2.63 10.26 -6.07
N HIS A 39 -1.59 11.09 -6.18
CA HIS A 39 -0.39 10.78 -6.95
C HIS A 39 0.36 9.57 -6.37
N MET A 40 0.48 9.48 -5.04
CA MET A 40 1.14 8.35 -4.37
C MET A 40 0.38 7.02 -4.59
N LEU A 41 -0.94 7.03 -4.47
CA LEU A 41 -1.77 5.83 -4.74
C LEU A 41 -1.72 5.41 -6.21
N ASN A 42 -1.69 6.38 -7.14
CA ASN A 42 -1.45 6.10 -8.57
C ASN A 42 -0.07 5.44 -8.79
N ALA A 43 0.98 5.94 -8.14
CA ALA A 43 2.31 5.33 -8.22
C ALA A 43 2.30 3.90 -7.67
N PHE A 44 1.65 3.66 -6.53
CA PHE A 44 1.46 2.33 -5.95
C PHE A 44 0.74 1.37 -6.91
N GLY A 45 -0.45 1.73 -7.39
CA GLY A 45 -1.27 0.86 -8.26
C GLY A 45 -0.58 0.60 -9.60
N ARG A 46 -0.04 1.66 -10.24
CA ARG A 46 0.62 1.57 -11.54
C ARG A 46 1.86 0.69 -11.52
N HIS A 47 2.74 0.85 -10.54
CA HIS A 47 3.97 0.06 -10.42
C HIS A 47 3.73 -1.32 -9.80
N GLY A 48 2.65 -1.49 -9.05
CA GLY A 48 2.14 -2.79 -8.58
C GLY A 48 1.41 -3.59 -9.66
N LEU A 49 1.04 -2.96 -10.80
CA LEU A 49 0.16 -3.51 -11.83
C LEU A 49 -1.22 -3.95 -11.29
N PHE A 50 -1.68 -3.32 -10.22
CA PHE A 50 -3.03 -3.50 -9.70
C PHE A 50 -4.02 -2.62 -10.46
N ASP A 51 -5.18 -3.15 -10.85
CA ASP A 51 -6.28 -2.28 -11.21
C ASP A 51 -6.93 -1.78 -9.92
N LEU A 52 -6.81 -0.46 -9.68
CA LEU A 52 -7.11 0.15 -8.39
C LEU A 52 -8.04 1.35 -8.55
N THR A 53 -9.23 1.26 -7.94
CA THR A 53 -10.12 2.39 -7.72
C THR A 53 -10.06 2.79 -6.25
N VAL A 54 -9.85 4.06 -5.96
CA VAL A 54 -9.97 4.64 -4.61
C VAL A 54 -10.76 5.94 -4.70
N HIS A 55 -11.97 5.94 -4.18
CA HIS A 55 -12.75 7.16 -4.03
C HIS A 55 -12.99 7.40 -2.54
N ALA A 56 -12.52 8.53 -2.05
CA ALA A 56 -12.69 8.94 -0.66
C ALA A 56 -13.25 10.37 -0.56
N VAL A 57 -14.16 10.56 0.36
CA VAL A 57 -14.62 11.86 0.83
C VAL A 57 -14.39 11.89 2.33
N GLY A 58 -13.53 12.77 2.79
CA GLY A 58 -13.22 12.94 4.22
C GLY A 58 -13.26 14.40 4.64
N ASP A 59 -13.06 14.64 5.93
CA ASP A 59 -13.06 15.93 6.59
C ASP A 59 -11.73 16.70 6.41
N VAL A 60 -11.25 16.78 5.14
CA VAL A 60 -9.95 17.38 4.76
C VAL A 60 -9.82 18.86 5.14
N GLU A 61 -10.89 19.53 5.51
CA GLU A 61 -10.88 20.88 6.10
C GLU A 61 -10.31 20.90 7.52
N VAL A 62 -10.32 19.76 8.23
CA VAL A 62 -9.64 19.59 9.51
C VAL A 62 -8.16 19.37 9.24
N ASP A 63 -7.83 18.24 8.63
CA ASP A 63 -6.55 17.89 8.01
C ASP A 63 -6.75 16.64 7.12
N ALA A 64 -5.68 16.09 6.55
CA ALA A 64 -5.77 14.90 5.71
C ALA A 64 -5.61 13.58 6.49
N HIS A 65 -5.45 13.59 7.81
CA HIS A 65 -5.09 12.41 8.62
C HIS A 65 -6.13 11.30 8.48
N HIS A 66 -7.39 11.60 8.80
CA HIS A 66 -8.47 10.59 8.75
C HIS A 66 -8.64 10.00 7.35
N THR A 67 -8.56 10.84 6.30
CA THR A 67 -8.66 10.38 4.91
C THR A 67 -7.53 9.43 4.53
N VAL A 68 -6.30 9.74 4.92
CA VAL A 68 -5.10 8.95 4.58
C VAL A 68 -5.07 7.64 5.38
N GLU A 69 -5.29 7.68 6.70
CA GLU A 69 -5.32 6.48 7.54
C GLU A 69 -6.44 5.55 7.11
N ASP A 70 -7.67 6.06 7.00
CA ASP A 70 -8.84 5.25 6.64
C ASP A 70 -8.72 4.65 5.25
N THR A 71 -8.11 5.35 4.28
CA THR A 71 -7.79 4.78 2.96
C THR A 71 -6.80 3.62 3.10
N GLY A 72 -5.80 3.73 3.98
CA GLY A 72 -4.88 2.64 4.31
C GLY A 72 -5.60 1.42 4.88
N ILE A 73 -6.56 1.63 5.80
CA ILE A 73 -7.42 0.57 6.35
C ILE A 73 -8.17 -0.15 5.23
N VAL A 74 -8.94 0.62 4.43
CA VAL A 74 -9.83 0.05 3.40
C VAL A 74 -9.04 -0.66 2.30
N LEU A 75 -7.89 -0.12 1.90
CA LEU A 75 -7.00 -0.76 0.94
C LEU A 75 -6.39 -2.04 1.52
N GLY A 76 -5.99 -2.03 2.79
CA GLY A 76 -5.51 -3.21 3.51
C GLY A 76 -6.55 -4.33 3.57
N GLU A 77 -7.78 -4.00 3.91
CA GLU A 77 -8.90 -4.93 3.90
C GLU A 77 -9.16 -5.50 2.49
N ALA A 78 -9.09 -4.66 1.44
CA ALA A 78 -9.25 -5.11 0.06
C ALA A 78 -8.16 -6.11 -0.35
N PHE A 79 -6.89 -5.88 0.02
CA PHE A 79 -5.81 -6.86 -0.19
C PHE A 79 -6.07 -8.17 0.58
N CYS A 80 -6.47 -8.07 1.84
CA CYS A 80 -6.78 -9.25 2.65
C CYS A 80 -7.90 -10.10 2.03
N GLN A 81 -8.97 -9.47 1.52
CA GLN A 81 -10.09 -10.15 0.86
C GLN A 81 -9.69 -10.73 -0.50
N ALA A 82 -8.97 -9.97 -1.34
CA ALA A 82 -8.56 -10.42 -2.66
C ALA A 82 -7.56 -11.58 -2.62
N LEU A 83 -6.70 -11.66 -1.60
CA LEU A 83 -5.77 -12.76 -1.36
C LEU A 83 -6.45 -14.06 -0.90
N GLY A 84 -7.64 -13.97 -0.34
CA GLY A 84 -8.39 -15.14 0.12
C GLY A 84 -7.61 -15.98 1.13
N ASP A 85 -7.49 -17.28 0.83
CA ASP A 85 -6.76 -18.23 1.67
C ASP A 85 -5.23 -18.19 1.51
N LYS A 86 -4.72 -17.34 0.62
CA LYS A 86 -3.28 -17.15 0.33
C LYS A 86 -2.58 -18.39 -0.23
N ALA A 87 -3.34 -19.34 -0.78
CA ALA A 87 -2.75 -20.53 -1.40
C ALA A 87 -2.00 -20.17 -2.69
N GLY A 88 -0.83 -20.76 -2.87
CA GLY A 88 -0.03 -20.64 -4.09
C GLY A 88 0.70 -19.32 -4.28
N ILE A 89 0.60 -18.34 -3.36
CA ILE A 89 1.31 -17.06 -3.49
C ILE A 89 2.79 -17.20 -3.20
N THR A 90 3.60 -16.25 -3.71
CA THR A 90 5.04 -16.14 -3.41
C THR A 90 5.28 -15.81 -1.95
N ARG A 91 4.41 -15.03 -1.32
CA ARG A 91 4.38 -14.65 0.09
C ARG A 91 5.43 -13.63 0.51
N PHE A 92 6.71 -13.87 0.20
CA PHE A 92 7.83 -12.99 0.55
C PHE A 92 8.33 -12.27 -0.70
N ALA A 93 8.55 -10.97 -0.60
CA ALA A 93 9.19 -10.20 -1.66
C ALA A 93 9.88 -8.97 -1.10
N ASP A 94 10.77 -8.42 -1.91
CA ASP A 94 11.39 -7.12 -1.68
C ASP A 94 11.58 -6.38 -3.00
N ALA A 95 11.70 -5.06 -2.92
CA ALA A 95 12.07 -4.21 -4.04
C ALA A 95 12.83 -2.98 -3.53
N ALA A 96 13.93 -2.65 -4.21
CA ALA A 96 14.63 -1.38 -4.04
C ALA A 96 14.33 -0.49 -5.24
N ILE A 97 13.84 0.72 -4.99
CA ILE A 97 13.46 1.70 -6.03
C ILE A 97 14.36 2.92 -5.93
N ALA A 98 15.06 3.17 -7.03
CA ALA A 98 15.82 4.39 -7.23
C ALA A 98 14.94 5.47 -7.86
N MET A 99 15.05 6.70 -7.38
CA MET A 99 14.45 7.90 -7.94
C MET A 99 15.43 9.06 -7.76
N ASP A 100 16.16 9.37 -8.82
CA ASP A 100 17.28 10.31 -8.83
C ASP A 100 18.29 10.00 -7.68
N GLU A 101 18.45 10.90 -6.70
CA GLU A 101 19.34 10.72 -5.54
C GLU A 101 18.77 9.79 -4.46
N THR A 102 17.51 9.42 -4.58
CA THR A 102 16.79 8.64 -3.57
C THR A 102 16.82 7.16 -3.88
N LEU A 103 16.99 6.36 -2.85
CA LEU A 103 16.87 4.89 -2.89
C LEU A 103 16.05 4.44 -1.69
N VAL A 104 14.90 3.84 -1.93
CA VAL A 104 14.04 3.25 -0.89
C VAL A 104 13.85 1.76 -1.14
N MET A 105 13.94 0.97 -0.09
CA MET A 105 13.68 -0.46 -0.09
C MET A 105 12.38 -0.76 0.67
N ALA A 106 11.55 -1.64 0.10
CA ALA A 106 10.44 -2.27 0.80
C ALA A 106 10.63 -3.79 0.82
N ALA A 107 10.21 -4.44 1.93
CA ALA A 107 10.15 -5.89 2.05
C ALA A 107 8.86 -6.31 2.77
N VAL A 108 8.25 -7.40 2.33
CA VAL A 108 6.97 -7.87 2.87
C VAL A 108 6.98 -9.37 3.17
N ASP A 109 6.29 -9.75 4.24
CA ASP A 109 5.81 -11.11 4.52
C ASP A 109 4.28 -11.07 4.65
N ILE A 110 3.56 -11.72 3.75
CA ILE A 110 2.09 -11.89 3.86
C ILE A 110 1.82 -12.95 4.94
N SER A 111 2.06 -12.55 6.19
CA SER A 111 2.23 -13.43 7.35
C SER A 111 0.94 -13.71 8.13
N GLY A 112 -0.15 -13.03 7.83
CA GLY A 112 -1.36 -13.01 8.68
C GLY A 112 -1.24 -12.10 9.92
N ARG A 113 -0.10 -11.41 10.12
CA ARG A 113 0.18 -10.52 11.25
C ARG A 113 0.39 -9.10 10.74
N GLY A 114 -0.48 -8.16 11.14
CA GLY A 114 -0.46 -6.78 10.67
C GLY A 114 0.56 -5.92 11.44
N GLN A 115 1.71 -5.63 10.84
CA GLN A 115 2.76 -4.76 11.41
C GLN A 115 3.52 -4.04 10.30
N ALA A 116 3.84 -2.76 10.50
CA ALA A 116 4.77 -2.03 9.65
C ALA A 116 5.95 -1.48 10.47
N TYR A 117 7.10 -1.41 9.82
CA TYR A 117 8.34 -0.83 10.33
C TYR A 117 8.87 0.14 9.28
N CYS A 118 8.61 1.43 9.49
CA CYS A 118 8.97 2.49 8.56
C CYS A 118 10.14 3.31 9.11
N GLU A 119 11.23 3.38 8.35
CA GLU A 119 12.36 4.28 8.57
C GLU A 119 12.51 5.17 7.34
N LEU A 120 11.70 6.22 7.29
CA LEU A 120 11.65 7.23 6.22
C LEU A 120 11.94 8.61 6.83
N PRO A 121 13.21 9.00 6.98
CA PRO A 121 13.60 10.30 7.52
C PRO A 121 13.36 11.43 6.51
N VAL A 122 12.09 11.75 6.27
CA VAL A 122 11.68 12.80 5.32
C VAL A 122 12.11 14.17 5.85
N PRO A 123 12.92 14.97 5.11
CA PRO A 123 13.54 16.17 5.67
C PRO A 123 12.62 17.38 5.84
N THR A 124 11.43 17.40 5.20
CA THR A 124 10.47 18.51 5.32
C THR A 124 9.17 18.03 5.94
N GLU A 125 8.50 18.90 6.68
CA GLU A 125 7.20 18.62 7.31
C GLU A 125 6.07 18.45 6.27
N ARG A 126 6.22 19.08 5.08
CA ARG A 126 5.19 19.07 4.04
C ARG A 126 5.76 18.96 2.63
N VAL A 127 4.96 18.32 1.75
CA VAL A 127 5.08 18.39 0.30
C VAL A 127 3.76 18.92 -0.25
N GLY A 128 3.76 20.17 -0.73
CA GLY A 128 2.52 20.88 -1.05
C GLY A 128 1.67 21.07 0.21
N SER A 129 0.43 20.59 0.19
CA SER A 129 -0.49 20.59 1.34
C SER A 129 -0.48 19.26 2.13
N PHE A 130 0.35 18.30 1.76
CA PHE A 130 0.42 16.98 2.38
C PHE A 130 1.47 16.96 3.51
N ASP A 131 1.05 16.66 4.73
CA ASP A 131 1.95 16.45 5.87
C ASP A 131 2.70 15.11 5.68
N THR A 132 4.04 15.15 5.71
CA THR A 132 4.88 14.01 5.31
C THR A 132 4.79 12.80 6.24
N GLU A 133 4.43 13.02 7.51
CA GLU A 133 4.17 11.95 8.48
C GLU A 133 3.02 11.03 8.05
N LEU A 134 2.04 11.54 7.29
CA LEU A 134 0.89 10.76 6.85
C LEU A 134 1.26 9.60 5.92
N ALA A 135 2.41 9.67 5.24
CA ALA A 135 2.90 8.54 4.45
C ALA A 135 3.18 7.31 5.33
N VAL A 136 3.71 7.52 6.52
CA VAL A 136 3.99 6.46 7.49
C VAL A 136 2.70 5.94 8.12
N GLU A 137 1.76 6.83 8.46
CA GLU A 137 0.43 6.46 8.97
C GLU A 137 -0.34 5.59 7.97
N PHE A 138 -0.30 5.94 6.69
CA PHE A 138 -0.86 5.08 5.63
C PHE A 138 -0.26 3.68 5.64
N PHE A 139 1.07 3.54 5.71
CA PHE A 139 1.71 2.21 5.71
C PHE A 139 1.40 1.41 6.96
N TYR A 140 1.26 2.05 8.13
CA TYR A 140 0.82 1.39 9.36
C TYR A 140 -0.60 0.84 9.23
N ALA A 141 -1.55 1.67 8.79
CA ALA A 141 -2.93 1.26 8.58
C ALA A 141 -3.04 0.14 7.53
N PHE A 142 -2.40 0.33 6.38
CA PHE A 142 -2.37 -0.65 5.29
C PHE A 142 -1.84 -2.01 5.75
N ALA A 143 -0.67 -2.06 6.37
CA ALA A 143 -0.05 -3.33 6.80
C ALA A 143 -0.89 -4.04 7.87
N ARG A 144 -1.48 -3.28 8.81
CA ARG A 144 -2.34 -3.80 9.86
C ARG A 144 -3.55 -4.53 9.29
N ASP A 145 -4.25 -3.90 8.35
CA ASP A 145 -5.52 -4.41 7.84
C ASP A 145 -5.35 -5.38 6.67
N ALA A 146 -4.25 -5.29 5.90
CA ALA A 146 -3.82 -6.33 4.97
C ALA A 146 -3.24 -7.58 5.67
N LYS A 147 -3.05 -7.54 6.99
CA LYS A 147 -2.50 -8.62 7.82
C LYS A 147 -1.15 -9.12 7.31
N LEU A 148 -0.24 -8.18 7.05
CA LEU A 148 1.12 -8.48 6.59
C LEU A 148 2.16 -7.76 7.45
N THR A 149 3.39 -8.24 7.40
CA THR A 149 4.55 -7.54 7.97
C THR A 149 5.25 -6.79 6.85
N LEU A 150 5.35 -5.46 6.99
CA LEU A 150 5.94 -4.55 6.00
C LEU A 150 7.14 -3.83 6.61
N HIS A 151 8.25 -3.80 5.90
CA HIS A 151 9.38 -2.92 6.18
C HIS A 151 9.56 -1.94 5.03
N VAL A 152 9.70 -0.65 5.34
CA VAL A 152 10.00 0.42 4.36
C VAL A 152 11.17 1.23 4.90
N ARG A 153 12.28 1.29 4.16
CA ARG A 153 13.50 1.96 4.60
C ARG A 153 14.09 2.83 3.50
N GLU A 154 14.36 4.09 3.83
CA GLU A 154 15.24 4.92 3.03
C GLU A 154 16.68 4.43 3.19
N LEU A 155 17.37 4.22 2.08
CA LEU A 155 18.80 3.86 2.04
C LEU A 155 19.65 5.04 1.62
N ALA A 156 19.10 5.94 0.82
CA ALA A 156 19.65 7.23 0.42
C ALA A 156 18.52 8.15 0.00
N GLY A 157 18.64 9.45 0.23
CA GLY A 157 17.66 10.44 -0.22
C GLY A 157 17.96 11.84 0.30
N GLY A 158 17.16 12.79 -0.14
CA GLY A 158 17.29 14.19 0.25
C GLY A 158 16.07 15.03 -0.13
N ASN A 159 15.33 14.60 -1.16
CA ASN A 159 14.10 15.27 -1.58
C ASN A 159 12.90 14.53 -0.99
N SER A 160 12.09 15.22 -0.18
CA SER A 160 10.92 14.66 0.50
C SER A 160 9.91 14.01 -0.46
N HIS A 161 9.65 14.64 -1.62
CA HIS A 161 8.76 14.09 -2.65
C HIS A 161 9.33 12.76 -3.18
N HIS A 162 10.61 12.74 -3.55
CA HIS A 162 11.27 11.55 -4.10
C HIS A 162 11.26 10.39 -3.09
N ILE A 163 11.52 10.67 -1.81
CA ILE A 163 11.52 9.65 -0.75
C ILE A 163 10.14 9.00 -0.62
N ILE A 164 9.07 9.82 -0.51
CA ILE A 164 7.72 9.31 -0.35
C ILE A 164 7.27 8.57 -1.61
N GLU A 165 7.48 9.13 -2.80
CA GLU A 165 7.09 8.49 -4.06
C GLU A 165 7.85 7.18 -4.29
N ALA A 166 9.16 7.14 -4.03
CA ALA A 166 9.95 5.92 -4.10
C ALA A 166 9.44 4.85 -3.12
N ALA A 167 8.98 5.25 -1.92
CA ALA A 167 8.39 4.34 -0.95
C ALA A 167 7.08 3.71 -1.47
N PHE A 168 6.15 4.50 -2.01
CA PHE A 168 4.92 3.97 -2.58
C PHE A 168 5.17 3.06 -3.79
N LYS A 169 6.12 3.40 -4.66
CA LYS A 169 6.56 2.53 -5.77
C LYS A 169 7.19 1.23 -5.27
N ALA A 170 8.06 1.31 -4.26
CA ALA A 170 8.70 0.14 -3.67
C ALA A 170 7.67 -0.81 -3.07
N VAL A 171 6.72 -0.27 -2.27
CA VAL A 171 5.66 -1.08 -1.67
C VAL A 171 4.75 -1.68 -2.74
N GLY A 172 4.33 -0.92 -3.76
CA GLY A 172 3.52 -1.44 -4.86
C GLY A 172 4.18 -2.60 -5.59
N ARG A 173 5.47 -2.48 -5.95
CA ARG A 173 6.22 -3.57 -6.60
C ARG A 173 6.43 -4.77 -5.68
N THR A 174 6.74 -4.54 -4.42
CA THR A 174 6.93 -5.59 -3.42
C THR A 174 5.63 -6.38 -3.22
N MET A 175 4.50 -5.68 -3.07
CA MET A 175 3.18 -6.31 -2.95
C MET A 175 2.83 -7.14 -4.18
N ARG A 176 3.07 -6.62 -5.39
CA ARG A 176 2.88 -7.38 -6.63
C ARG A 176 3.60 -8.72 -6.58
N HIS A 177 4.91 -8.70 -6.35
CA HIS A 177 5.72 -9.93 -6.34
C HIS A 177 5.31 -10.90 -5.22
N ALA A 178 4.97 -10.39 -4.03
CA ALA A 178 4.50 -11.23 -2.92
C ALA A 178 3.14 -11.90 -3.22
N CYS A 179 2.27 -11.22 -3.97
CA CYS A 179 0.96 -11.72 -4.38
C CYS A 179 1.01 -12.62 -5.62
N GLU A 180 2.10 -12.65 -6.40
CA GLU A 180 2.22 -13.50 -7.59
C GLU A 180 2.04 -14.99 -7.24
N LEU A 181 1.31 -15.72 -8.10
CA LEU A 181 1.16 -17.15 -7.94
C LEU A 181 2.40 -17.87 -8.47
N ASP A 182 3.07 -18.64 -7.61
CA ASP A 182 4.18 -19.52 -8.02
C ASP A 182 3.62 -20.94 -8.27
N PRO A 183 3.67 -21.45 -9.51
CA PRO A 183 3.11 -22.78 -9.84
C PRO A 183 3.81 -23.93 -9.10
N ARG A 184 4.96 -23.69 -8.48
CA ARG A 184 5.67 -24.67 -7.65
C ARG A 184 5.18 -24.69 -6.20
N VAL A 185 4.41 -23.66 -5.76
CA VAL A 185 3.84 -23.57 -4.42
C VAL A 185 2.48 -24.23 -4.40
N GLN A 186 2.35 -25.34 -3.67
CA GLN A 186 1.07 -26.03 -3.48
C GLN A 186 0.49 -25.70 -2.10
N GLY A 187 -0.74 -25.17 -2.07
CA GLY A 187 -1.42 -24.79 -0.83
C GLY A 187 -0.83 -23.53 -0.20
N ILE A 188 -1.00 -23.40 1.11
CA ILE A 188 -0.54 -22.22 1.87
C ILE A 188 0.99 -22.29 2.06
N PRO A 189 1.76 -21.25 1.67
CA PRO A 189 3.21 -21.23 1.75
C PRO A 189 3.71 -21.03 3.19
N SER A 190 3.41 -22.00 4.05
CA SER A 190 3.76 -21.97 5.48
C SER A 190 4.04 -23.38 6.00
N THR A 191 5.13 -23.55 6.74
CA THR A 191 5.44 -24.80 7.43
C THR A 191 4.42 -25.13 8.53
N LYS A 192 3.59 -24.17 8.93
CA LYS A 192 2.50 -24.34 9.91
C LYS A 192 1.17 -24.73 9.23
N GLY A 193 1.07 -24.65 7.89
CA GLY A 193 -0.16 -24.91 7.15
C GLY A 193 -1.22 -23.82 7.25
N SER A 194 -0.88 -22.65 7.85
CA SER A 194 -1.77 -21.47 8.00
C SER A 194 -1.00 -20.17 7.95
N LEU A 195 -1.66 -19.07 7.56
CA LEU A 195 -1.19 -17.68 7.56
C LEU A 195 -2.29 -16.76 8.11
#